data_22fc0a69c990d3ad5c82e3728230eabb
#
_entry.id   22fc0a69c990d3ad5c82e3728230eabb
#
_cell.length_a   1.000
_cell.length_b   1.000
_cell.length_c   1.000
_cell.angle_alpha   90.00
_cell.angle_beta   90.00
_cell.angle_gamma   90.00
#
_symmetry.space_group_name_H-M   'P 1'
#
loop_
_entity.id
_entity.type
_entity.pdbx_description
1 polymer ?
#
loop_
_entity_poly.entity_id
_entity_poly.type
_entity_poly.pdbx_seq_one_letter_code
_entity_poly.pdbx_strand_id
1 'polypeptide(L)'
;SKSQGNLIKLIKSLYFSERFFYALFGFAALFLLSYWAKPIYPYIWLLVIAFVVIVFAEIVALFKTNGLSGDRVLAEKFSNSDENEVIINLASKYSFNTEIEVIDEIPIQFQKRDFLKKISISAKEETSFTYLLRPVERGVYTFGSLNCYVKFGLKLTKRRFKFNKDQSVKVYPSFIQMKKYDFLAMDRRVTMTGLKKVRRIGHTMEFEQIKEYVLGDDIRTINWKATAKHRDLMVNQYQDEKSQPIYSIIDTSRVMKMPFEGLKLLDYAINSSLAFSNIALKKNDKVGLLTFSNTIQKFLASSS
;
A
#
# COMPACT_ATOMS: atom_id res chain seq x y z
N SER A 1 35.21 -24.85 12.45
CA SER A 1 33.74 -24.50 12.65
C SER A 1 33.17 -23.57 11.57
N LYS A 2 33.89 -22.61 11.00
CA LYS A 2 33.39 -21.74 9.90
C LYS A 2 33.03 -22.50 8.61
N SER A 3 33.76 -23.56 8.27
CA SER A 3 33.52 -24.39 7.07
C SER A 3 32.21 -25.18 7.17
N GLN A 4 31.91 -25.75 8.33
CA GLN A 4 30.65 -26.48 8.55
C GLN A 4 29.40 -25.55 8.47
N GLY A 5 29.52 -24.34 8.97
CA GLY A 5 28.41 -23.35 8.88
C GLY A 5 28.10 -22.94 7.44
N ASN A 6 29.12 -22.86 6.57
CA ASN A 6 28.94 -22.54 5.16
C ASN A 6 28.30 -23.70 4.38
N LEU A 7 28.68 -24.93 4.65
CA LEU A 7 28.11 -26.12 4.01
C LEU A 7 26.63 -26.28 4.36
N ILE A 8 26.26 -26.08 5.61
CA ILE A 8 24.85 -26.12 6.06
C ILE A 8 24.00 -25.02 5.39
N LYS A 9 24.55 -23.80 5.24
CA LYS A 9 23.86 -22.71 4.52
C LYS A 9 23.67 -23.04 3.03
N LEU A 10 24.65 -23.67 2.41
CA LEU A 10 24.61 -24.09 1.01
C LEU A 10 23.52 -25.14 0.81
N ILE A 11 23.50 -26.19 1.64
CA ILE A 11 22.48 -27.25 1.57
C ILE A 11 21.07 -26.68 1.80
N LYS A 12 20.89 -25.79 2.78
CA LYS A 12 19.60 -25.15 3.06
C LYS A 12 19.10 -24.20 1.97
N SER A 13 19.97 -23.75 1.07
CA SER A 13 19.63 -22.87 -0.04
C SER A 13 19.50 -23.58 -1.39
N LEU A 14 19.91 -24.85 -1.48
CA LEU A 14 19.80 -25.67 -2.69
C LEU A 14 18.43 -26.37 -2.74
N TYR A 15 17.75 -26.25 -3.86
CA TYR A 15 16.50 -26.93 -4.16
C TYR A 15 16.58 -27.56 -5.55
N PHE A 16 15.89 -28.69 -5.73
CA PHE A 16 15.72 -29.31 -7.04
C PHE A 16 14.41 -28.81 -7.67
N SER A 17 14.43 -28.68 -8.98
CA SER A 17 13.24 -28.28 -9.73
C SER A 17 12.40 -29.52 -10.11
N GLU A 18 11.17 -29.33 -10.55
CA GLU A 18 10.31 -30.42 -11.07
C GLU A 18 10.97 -31.16 -12.24
N ARG A 19 11.73 -30.43 -13.09
CA ARG A 19 12.45 -31.01 -14.22
C ARG A 19 13.49 -32.06 -13.80
N PHE A 20 14.13 -31.86 -12.66
CA PHE A 20 15.08 -32.84 -12.09
C PHE A 20 14.35 -34.16 -11.79
N PHE A 21 13.18 -34.11 -11.17
CA PHE A 21 12.42 -35.30 -10.85
C PHE A 21 11.86 -35.99 -12.10
N TYR A 22 11.40 -35.22 -13.09
CA TYR A 22 10.98 -35.80 -14.39
C TYR A 22 12.13 -36.51 -15.09
N ALA A 23 13.34 -35.95 -15.04
CA ALA A 23 14.53 -36.62 -15.58
C ALA A 23 14.82 -37.93 -14.84
N LEU A 24 14.72 -37.95 -13.50
CA LEU A 24 14.91 -39.17 -12.71
C LEU A 24 13.85 -40.23 -13.06
N PHE A 25 12.58 -39.85 -13.22
CA PHE A 25 11.55 -40.79 -13.67
C PHE A 25 11.82 -41.33 -15.07
N GLY A 26 12.32 -40.46 -15.99
CA GLY A 26 12.77 -40.86 -17.32
C GLY A 26 13.88 -41.91 -17.27
N PHE A 27 14.91 -41.74 -16.43
CA PHE A 27 15.96 -42.71 -16.24
C PHE A 27 15.43 -44.01 -15.65
N ALA A 28 14.52 -43.96 -14.66
CA ALA A 28 13.92 -45.16 -14.12
C ALA A 28 13.16 -45.96 -15.19
N ALA A 29 12.38 -45.31 -16.05
CA ALA A 29 11.74 -45.93 -17.17
C ALA A 29 12.70 -46.55 -18.19
N LEU A 30 13.81 -45.85 -18.51
CA LEU A 30 14.86 -46.35 -19.39
C LEU A 30 15.55 -47.61 -18.81
N PHE A 31 15.79 -47.64 -17.50
CA PHE A 31 16.35 -48.82 -16.84
C PHE A 31 15.39 -50.01 -16.90
N LEU A 32 14.07 -49.77 -16.73
CA LEU A 32 13.07 -50.84 -16.89
C LEU A 32 13.04 -51.37 -18.31
N LEU A 33 13.10 -50.53 -19.34
CA LEU A 33 13.13 -50.94 -20.74
C LEU A 33 14.41 -51.69 -21.09
N SER A 34 15.52 -51.36 -20.44
CA SER A 34 16.81 -52.04 -20.68
C SER A 34 16.79 -53.52 -20.26
N TYR A 35 15.80 -53.90 -19.43
CA TYR A 35 15.60 -55.31 -19.08
C TYR A 35 15.29 -56.19 -20.31
N TRP A 36 14.52 -55.66 -21.25
CA TRP A 36 14.22 -56.36 -22.51
C TRP A 36 15.30 -56.08 -23.57
N ALA A 37 15.92 -54.91 -23.57
CA ALA A 37 16.93 -54.49 -24.58
C ALA A 37 18.32 -54.35 -23.94
N LYS A 38 18.92 -55.46 -23.56
CA LYS A 38 20.25 -55.54 -22.87
C LYS A 38 21.38 -54.68 -23.47
N PRO A 39 21.51 -54.52 -24.81
CA PRO A 39 22.58 -53.69 -25.36
C PRO A 39 22.48 -52.20 -25.05
N ILE A 40 21.31 -51.73 -24.61
CA ILE A 40 21.06 -50.30 -24.27
C ILE A 40 21.63 -49.96 -22.88
N TYR A 41 21.78 -50.95 -21.98
CA TYR A 41 22.18 -50.75 -20.59
C TYR A 41 23.44 -49.89 -20.39
N PRO A 42 24.57 -50.09 -21.06
CA PRO A 42 25.75 -49.28 -20.87
C PRO A 42 25.58 -47.83 -21.32
N TYR A 43 24.73 -47.57 -22.32
CA TYR A 43 24.44 -46.18 -22.79
C TYR A 43 23.61 -45.41 -21.78
N ILE A 44 22.73 -46.10 -21.05
CA ILE A 44 21.94 -45.44 -19.98
C ILE A 44 22.86 -44.93 -18.88
N TRP A 45 23.90 -45.69 -18.49
CA TRP A 45 24.89 -45.25 -17.49
C TRP A 45 25.67 -44.04 -17.97
N LEU A 46 26.02 -43.97 -19.25
CA LEU A 46 26.69 -42.82 -19.83
C LEU A 46 25.78 -41.55 -19.74
N LEU A 47 24.50 -41.71 -20.04
CA LEU A 47 23.53 -40.62 -19.89
C LEU A 47 23.34 -40.17 -18.43
N VAL A 48 23.30 -41.10 -17.49
CA VAL A 48 23.22 -40.77 -16.05
C VAL A 48 24.48 -40.02 -15.60
N ILE A 49 25.67 -40.45 -16.00
CA ILE A 49 26.92 -39.75 -15.68
C ILE A 49 26.89 -38.32 -16.28
N ALA A 50 26.49 -38.17 -17.54
CA ALA A 50 26.34 -36.85 -18.16
C ALA A 50 25.35 -35.96 -17.43
N PHE A 51 24.22 -36.52 -17.00
CA PHE A 51 23.21 -35.81 -16.21
C PHE A 51 23.80 -35.34 -14.86
N VAL A 52 24.50 -36.19 -14.13
CA VAL A 52 25.14 -35.82 -12.86
C VAL A 52 26.17 -34.71 -13.06
N VAL A 53 26.97 -34.76 -14.13
CA VAL A 53 27.93 -33.71 -14.45
C VAL A 53 27.23 -32.39 -14.74
N ILE A 54 26.11 -32.38 -15.48
CA ILE A 54 25.35 -31.20 -15.79
C ILE A 54 24.72 -30.60 -14.50
N VAL A 55 24.13 -31.42 -13.65
CA VAL A 55 23.57 -30.98 -12.36
C VAL A 55 24.67 -30.35 -11.49
N PHE A 56 25.84 -30.99 -11.42
CA PHE A 56 26.98 -30.47 -10.68
C PHE A 56 27.48 -29.14 -11.24
N ALA A 57 27.55 -29.00 -12.57
CA ALA A 57 27.94 -27.75 -13.22
C ALA A 57 26.93 -26.61 -12.95
N GLU A 58 25.61 -26.89 -12.97
CA GLU A 58 24.59 -25.91 -12.59
C GLU A 58 24.76 -25.47 -11.13
N ILE A 59 25.00 -26.41 -10.19
CA ILE A 59 25.21 -26.08 -8.78
C ILE A 59 26.46 -25.19 -8.64
N VAL A 60 27.58 -25.56 -9.23
CA VAL A 60 28.79 -24.76 -9.18
C VAL A 60 28.58 -23.36 -9.75
N ALA A 61 27.89 -23.22 -10.90
CA ALA A 61 27.58 -21.93 -11.50
C ALA A 61 26.72 -21.06 -10.59
N LEU A 62 25.66 -21.61 -9.96
CA LEU A 62 24.76 -20.89 -9.07
C LEU A 62 25.43 -20.49 -7.74
N PHE A 63 26.40 -21.25 -7.24
CA PHE A 63 27.04 -21.03 -5.93
C PHE A 63 28.39 -20.34 -5.99
N LYS A 64 29.02 -20.22 -7.17
CA LYS A 64 30.31 -19.55 -7.36
C LYS A 64 30.31 -18.09 -6.89
N THR A 65 29.18 -17.40 -7.05
CA THR A 65 29.03 -16.01 -6.66
C THR A 65 27.82 -15.80 -5.75
N ASN A 66 27.81 -14.72 -4.96
CA ASN A 66 26.60 -14.27 -4.28
C ASN A 66 25.74 -13.46 -5.27
N GLY A 67 25.12 -14.20 -6.20
CA GLY A 67 24.72 -13.72 -7.52
C GLY A 67 23.42 -12.93 -7.56
N LEU A 68 22.67 -12.77 -6.45
CA LEU A 68 21.45 -11.98 -6.42
C LEU A 68 21.44 -11.06 -5.20
N SER A 69 21.08 -9.81 -5.40
CA SER A 69 20.64 -8.89 -4.36
C SER A 69 19.19 -8.51 -4.61
N GLY A 70 18.41 -8.38 -3.56
CA GLY A 70 17.00 -8.03 -3.64
C GLY A 70 16.60 -7.14 -2.47
N ASP A 71 15.68 -6.22 -2.75
CA ASP A 71 15.12 -5.34 -1.74
C ASP A 71 13.64 -5.13 -2.00
N ARG A 72 12.85 -5.11 -0.90
CA ARG A 72 11.43 -4.78 -0.92
C ARG A 72 11.23 -3.39 -0.34
N VAL A 73 10.75 -2.49 -1.17
CA VAL A 73 10.44 -1.12 -0.79
C VAL A 73 8.95 -1.02 -0.50
N LEU A 74 8.64 -0.71 0.74
CA LEU A 74 7.29 -0.43 1.21
C LEU A 74 7.13 1.07 1.42
N ALA A 75 5.93 1.61 1.16
CA ALA A 75 5.60 2.95 1.62
C ALA A 75 5.63 3.00 3.15
N GLU A 76 5.99 4.14 3.73
CA GLU A 76 6.03 4.35 5.20
C GLU A 76 4.69 4.03 5.86
N LYS A 77 3.60 4.26 5.15
CA LYS A 77 2.21 4.07 5.60
C LYS A 77 1.38 3.51 4.47
N PHE A 78 0.50 2.58 4.78
CA PHE A 78 -0.51 2.08 3.86
C PHE A 78 -1.86 2.73 4.15
N SER A 79 -2.60 3.00 3.09
CA SER A 79 -3.96 3.53 3.12
C SER A 79 -4.95 2.39 3.13
N ASN A 80 -5.82 2.34 4.16
CA ASN A 80 -6.86 1.31 4.25
C ASN A 80 -7.86 1.46 3.10
N SER A 81 -8.30 0.33 2.52
CA SER A 81 -9.24 0.30 1.39
C SER A 81 -8.70 0.79 0.05
N ASP A 82 -7.49 1.31 -0.01
CA ASP A 82 -6.86 1.78 -1.23
C ASP A 82 -5.79 0.80 -1.72
N GLU A 83 -5.48 0.88 -3.00
CA GLU A 83 -4.37 0.14 -3.58
C GLU A 83 -3.05 0.80 -3.18
N ASN A 84 -2.21 0.04 -2.47
CA ASN A 84 -0.88 0.46 -2.03
C ASN A 84 0.17 -0.28 -2.82
N GLU A 85 1.16 0.44 -3.31
CA GLU A 85 2.24 -0.11 -4.12
C GLU A 85 3.31 -0.76 -3.25
N VAL A 86 3.75 -1.94 -3.67
CA VAL A 86 4.93 -2.63 -3.13
C VAL A 86 5.91 -2.81 -4.29
N ILE A 87 7.11 -2.28 -4.14
CA ILE A 87 8.14 -2.34 -5.17
C ILE A 87 9.19 -3.37 -4.76
N ILE A 88 9.50 -4.28 -5.67
CA ILE A 88 10.58 -5.25 -5.52
C ILE A 88 11.70 -4.89 -6.49
N ASN A 89 12.86 -4.61 -5.97
CA ASN A 89 14.07 -4.36 -6.74
C ASN A 89 14.95 -5.59 -6.67
N LEU A 90 15.43 -6.07 -7.81
CA LEU A 90 16.33 -7.21 -7.95
C LEU A 90 17.52 -6.82 -8.80
N ALA A 91 18.72 -7.16 -8.35
CA ALA A 91 19.94 -6.94 -9.13
C ALA A 91 20.72 -8.25 -9.24
N SER A 92 20.93 -8.71 -10.48
CA SER A 92 21.69 -9.91 -10.79
C SER A 92 23.20 -9.59 -10.91
N LYS A 93 24.02 -10.34 -10.20
CA LYS A 93 25.48 -10.30 -10.30
C LYS A 93 26.05 -11.49 -11.08
N TYR A 94 25.15 -12.34 -11.60
CA TYR A 94 25.57 -13.47 -12.44
C TYR A 94 26.06 -12.97 -13.80
N SER A 95 27.00 -13.71 -14.38
CA SER A 95 27.52 -13.45 -15.74
C SER A 95 26.68 -14.10 -16.85
N PHE A 96 25.54 -14.68 -16.51
CA PHE A 96 24.64 -15.39 -17.40
C PHE A 96 23.18 -15.03 -17.09
N ASN A 97 22.31 -15.27 -18.06
CA ASN A 97 20.88 -15.01 -17.90
C ASN A 97 20.27 -15.99 -16.89
N THR A 98 19.45 -15.47 -16.01
CA THR A 98 18.81 -16.23 -14.93
C THR A 98 17.31 -16.07 -14.99
N GLU A 99 16.60 -17.15 -14.64
CA GLU A 99 15.16 -17.10 -14.36
C GLU A 99 14.97 -17.11 -12.85
N ILE A 100 14.20 -16.17 -12.35
CA ILE A 100 13.97 -15.99 -10.92
C ILE A 100 12.49 -16.15 -10.62
N GLU A 101 12.17 -17.05 -9.69
CA GLU A 101 10.85 -17.18 -9.10
C GLU A 101 10.85 -16.39 -7.80
N VAL A 102 10.05 -15.32 -7.74
CA VAL A 102 9.91 -14.45 -6.57
C VAL A 102 8.65 -14.82 -5.82
N ILE A 103 8.82 -15.17 -4.55
CA ILE A 103 7.72 -15.46 -3.61
C ILE A 103 7.86 -14.48 -2.47
N ASP A 104 6.91 -13.58 -2.33
CA ASP A 104 6.83 -12.66 -1.19
C ASP A 104 5.87 -13.21 -0.13
N GLU A 105 6.35 -13.34 1.10
CA GLU A 105 5.53 -13.77 2.24
C GLU A 105 4.66 -12.61 2.71
N ILE A 106 3.55 -12.38 1.97
CA ILE A 106 2.59 -11.31 2.23
C ILE A 106 1.83 -11.61 3.54
N PRO A 107 1.57 -10.60 4.40
CA PRO A 107 0.80 -10.77 5.63
C PRO A 107 -0.55 -11.45 5.38
N ILE A 108 -0.94 -12.35 6.28
CA ILE A 108 -2.17 -13.17 6.16
C ILE A 108 -3.44 -12.31 6.06
N GLN A 109 -3.41 -11.10 6.61
CA GLN A 109 -4.52 -10.15 6.58
C GLN A 109 -4.90 -9.72 5.16
N PHE A 110 -3.98 -9.80 4.17
CA PHE A 110 -4.30 -9.55 2.76
C PHE A 110 -5.00 -10.71 2.06
N GLN A 111 -5.08 -11.88 2.69
CA GLN A 111 -5.67 -13.12 2.14
C GLN A 111 -5.08 -13.54 0.78
N LYS A 112 -3.91 -13.03 0.43
CA LYS A 112 -3.11 -13.41 -0.75
C LYS A 112 -2.06 -14.43 -0.35
N ARG A 113 -2.28 -15.72 -0.65
CA ARG A 113 -1.35 -16.81 -0.25
C ARG A 113 -0.41 -17.24 -1.37
N ASP A 114 -0.81 -17.06 -2.63
CA ASP A 114 -0.12 -17.62 -3.79
C ASP A 114 0.58 -16.54 -4.63
N PHE A 115 1.35 -15.68 -3.95
CA PHE A 115 2.13 -14.68 -4.69
C PHE A 115 3.38 -15.32 -5.28
N LEU A 116 3.36 -15.57 -6.59
CA LEU A 116 4.49 -16.07 -7.36
C LEU A 116 4.67 -15.21 -8.62
N LYS A 117 5.82 -14.57 -8.75
CA LYS A 117 6.22 -13.83 -9.96
C LYS A 117 7.44 -14.49 -10.57
N LYS A 118 7.35 -14.88 -11.85
CA LYS A 118 8.49 -15.39 -12.62
C LYS A 118 9.06 -14.27 -13.49
N ILE A 119 10.36 -14.05 -13.41
CA ILE A 119 11.08 -12.97 -14.10
C ILE A 119 12.36 -13.55 -14.69
N SER A 120 12.70 -13.15 -15.90
CA SER A 120 14.01 -13.40 -16.51
C SER A 120 14.85 -12.15 -16.40
N ILE A 121 16.07 -12.29 -15.90
CA ILE A 121 17.03 -11.18 -15.74
C ILE A 121 18.29 -11.55 -16.51
N SER A 122 18.77 -10.60 -17.32
CA SER A 122 20.02 -10.76 -18.08
C SER A 122 21.25 -10.70 -17.17
N ALA A 123 22.40 -11.03 -17.72
CA ALA A 123 23.65 -10.97 -16.98
C ALA A 123 23.95 -9.56 -16.47
N LYS A 124 24.19 -9.41 -15.16
CA LYS A 124 24.52 -8.14 -14.50
C LYS A 124 23.49 -7.03 -14.66
N GLU A 125 22.24 -7.38 -14.87
CA GLU A 125 21.13 -6.45 -15.04
C GLU A 125 20.37 -6.26 -13.72
N GLU A 126 19.77 -5.07 -13.57
CA GLU A 126 18.86 -4.74 -12.51
C GLU A 126 17.44 -4.65 -13.08
N THR A 127 16.49 -5.13 -12.33
CA THR A 127 15.06 -5.06 -12.69
C THR A 127 14.23 -4.74 -11.48
N SER A 128 13.13 -4.06 -11.71
CA SER A 128 12.15 -3.78 -10.66
C SER A 128 10.74 -4.12 -11.16
N PHE A 129 9.89 -4.49 -10.25
CA PHE A 129 8.47 -4.63 -10.54
C PHE A 129 7.64 -4.22 -9.33
N THR A 130 6.43 -3.78 -9.64
CA THR A 130 5.46 -3.33 -8.63
C THR A 130 4.27 -4.28 -8.60
N TYR A 131 3.71 -4.49 -7.43
CA TYR A 131 2.42 -5.13 -7.25
C TYR A 131 1.59 -4.35 -6.23
N LEU A 132 0.27 -4.49 -6.31
CA LEU A 132 -0.68 -3.74 -5.52
C LEU A 132 -1.28 -4.60 -4.41
N LEU A 133 -1.39 -4.01 -3.22
CA LEU A 133 -2.05 -4.60 -2.06
C LEU A 133 -3.13 -3.66 -1.54
N ARG A 134 -4.30 -4.21 -1.26
CA ARG A 134 -5.42 -3.47 -0.68
C ARG A 134 -5.72 -4.03 0.72
N PRO A 135 -5.31 -3.33 1.79
CA PRO A 135 -5.67 -3.71 3.14
C PRO A 135 -7.14 -3.42 3.42
N VAL A 136 -7.81 -4.30 4.15
CA VAL A 136 -9.22 -4.16 4.54
C VAL A 136 -9.40 -3.83 6.02
N GLU A 137 -8.35 -3.95 6.81
CA GLU A 137 -8.35 -3.62 8.24
C GLU A 137 -7.17 -2.68 8.56
N ARG A 138 -7.38 -1.83 9.57
CA ARG A 138 -6.32 -0.97 10.11
C ARG A 138 -5.46 -1.75 11.10
N GLY A 139 -4.19 -1.40 11.20
CA GLY A 139 -3.27 -2.04 12.14
C GLY A 139 -1.84 -2.11 11.63
N VAL A 140 -1.06 -2.98 12.25
CA VAL A 140 0.32 -3.24 11.83
C VAL A 140 0.36 -4.54 11.05
N TYR A 141 0.91 -4.48 9.85
CA TYR A 141 1.06 -5.61 8.95
C TYR A 141 2.53 -5.96 8.85
N THR A 142 2.89 -7.18 9.22
CA THR A 142 4.27 -7.66 9.19
C THR A 142 4.46 -8.61 8.01
N PHE A 143 5.29 -8.21 7.06
CA PHE A 143 5.69 -9.03 5.93
C PHE A 143 6.75 -10.03 6.38
N GLY A 144 6.66 -11.25 5.89
CA GLY A 144 7.71 -12.24 6.07
C GLY A 144 8.90 -11.99 5.14
N SER A 145 9.61 -13.04 4.81
CA SER A 145 10.78 -12.97 3.95
C SER A 145 10.41 -12.86 2.46
N LEU A 146 11.18 -12.07 1.72
CA LEU A 146 11.20 -12.12 0.27
C LEU A 146 12.08 -13.29 -0.18
N ASN A 147 11.48 -14.34 -0.73
CA ASN A 147 12.18 -15.55 -1.20
C ASN A 147 12.35 -15.46 -2.73
N CYS A 148 13.59 -15.54 -3.18
CA CYS A 148 13.93 -15.55 -4.61
C CYS A 148 14.63 -16.85 -4.97
N TYR A 149 14.06 -17.63 -5.88
CA TYR A 149 14.62 -18.88 -6.37
C TYR A 149 15.23 -18.68 -7.74
N VAL A 150 16.54 -18.70 -7.82
CA VAL A 150 17.30 -18.51 -9.06
C VAL A 150 17.53 -19.85 -9.75
N LYS A 151 17.25 -19.89 -11.04
CA LYS A 151 17.47 -21.03 -11.95
C LYS A 151 18.39 -20.63 -13.10
N PHE A 152 19.16 -21.60 -13.61
CA PHE A 152 20.06 -21.41 -14.74
C PHE A 152 20.10 -22.66 -15.62
N GLY A 153 20.51 -22.52 -16.87
CA GLY A 153 20.75 -23.61 -17.80
C GLY A 153 19.52 -24.46 -18.08
N LEU A 154 19.60 -25.74 -17.82
CA LEU A 154 18.44 -26.67 -17.96
C LEU A 154 17.40 -26.51 -16.86
N LYS A 155 17.70 -25.67 -15.85
CA LYS A 155 16.80 -25.37 -14.72
C LYS A 155 16.49 -26.61 -13.86
N LEU A 156 17.49 -27.49 -13.71
CA LEU A 156 17.40 -28.70 -12.88
C LEU A 156 17.53 -28.34 -11.40
N THR A 157 18.30 -27.31 -11.10
CA THR A 157 18.56 -26.84 -9.72
C THR A 157 18.10 -25.42 -9.51
N LYS A 158 17.78 -25.10 -8.26
CA LYS A 158 17.37 -23.76 -7.81
C LYS A 158 18.18 -23.35 -6.59
N ARG A 159 18.64 -22.09 -6.57
CA ARG A 159 19.24 -21.51 -5.37
C ARG A 159 18.30 -20.49 -4.76
N ARG A 160 17.97 -20.66 -3.47
CA ARG A 160 17.11 -19.73 -2.72
C ARG A 160 17.93 -18.63 -2.06
N PHE A 161 17.51 -17.39 -2.28
CA PHE A 161 17.93 -16.21 -1.54
C PHE A 161 16.77 -15.69 -0.70
N LYS A 162 17.08 -15.17 0.50
CA LYS A 162 16.10 -14.56 1.41
C LYS A 162 16.50 -13.13 1.70
N PHE A 163 15.56 -12.20 1.54
CA PHE A 163 15.74 -10.77 1.79
C PHE A 163 14.62 -10.23 2.68
N ASN A 164 14.81 -9.04 3.25
CA ASN A 164 13.81 -8.22 3.92
C ASN A 164 12.87 -8.98 4.88
N LYS A 165 13.45 -9.72 5.82
CA LYS A 165 12.68 -10.46 6.80
C LYS A 165 12.04 -9.51 7.83
N ASP A 166 10.78 -9.81 8.23
CA ASP A 166 10.04 -9.16 9.32
C ASP A 166 9.88 -7.63 9.13
N GLN A 167 9.71 -7.17 7.90
CA GLN A 167 9.39 -5.78 7.57
C GLN A 167 7.94 -5.45 7.93
N SER A 168 7.69 -4.40 8.72
CA SER A 168 6.34 -4.02 9.13
C SER A 168 5.92 -2.67 8.56
N VAL A 169 4.64 -2.54 8.23
CA VAL A 169 4.01 -1.31 7.77
C VAL A 169 2.73 -1.05 8.55
N LYS A 170 2.46 0.22 8.86
CA LYS A 170 1.24 0.64 9.54
C LYS A 170 0.17 1.00 8.52
N VAL A 171 -1.03 0.44 8.70
CA VAL A 171 -2.20 0.74 7.86
C VAL A 171 -3.06 1.77 8.59
N TYR A 172 -3.19 2.94 7.98
CA TYR A 172 -3.98 4.07 8.46
C TYR A 172 -5.34 4.14 7.75
N PRO A 173 -6.31 4.92 8.26
CA PRO A 173 -7.53 5.24 7.51
C PRO A 173 -7.21 5.80 6.12
N SER A 174 -8.15 5.69 5.17
CA SER A 174 -7.92 6.08 3.79
C SER A 174 -7.55 7.56 3.64
N PHE A 175 -6.24 7.82 3.48
CA PHE A 175 -5.71 9.15 3.21
C PHE A 175 -5.57 9.43 1.70
N ILE A 176 -5.59 8.41 0.86
CA ILE A 176 -5.56 8.57 -0.61
C ILE A 176 -6.89 9.14 -1.09
N GLN A 177 -8.02 8.59 -0.62
CA GLN A 177 -9.35 9.12 -0.91
C GLN A 177 -9.52 10.52 -0.32
N MET A 178 -8.99 10.77 0.88
CA MET A 178 -9.01 12.09 1.49
C MET A 178 -8.35 13.14 0.57
N LYS A 179 -7.20 12.87 -0.03
CA LYS A 179 -6.54 13.76 -1.00
C LYS A 179 -7.38 14.00 -2.26
N LYS A 180 -8.10 12.98 -2.74
CA LYS A 180 -9.01 13.10 -3.88
C LYS A 180 -10.17 14.03 -3.57
N TYR A 181 -10.77 13.94 -2.39
CA TYR A 181 -11.85 14.84 -1.97
C TYR A 181 -11.35 16.27 -1.74
N ASP A 182 -10.12 16.46 -1.25
CA ASP A 182 -9.48 17.76 -1.15
C ASP A 182 -9.43 18.47 -2.50
N PHE A 183 -8.96 17.78 -3.54
CA PHE A 183 -8.90 18.35 -4.87
C PHE A 183 -10.29 18.77 -5.38
N LEU A 184 -11.31 17.90 -5.18
CA LEU A 184 -12.68 18.21 -5.56
C LEU A 184 -13.27 19.39 -4.77
N ALA A 185 -12.95 19.52 -3.49
CA ALA A 185 -13.42 20.62 -2.65
C ALA A 185 -12.77 21.97 -2.98
N MET A 186 -11.54 21.97 -3.52
CA MET A 186 -10.83 23.17 -3.94
C MET A 186 -11.15 23.60 -5.38
N ASP A 187 -11.68 22.71 -6.22
CA ASP A 187 -12.04 23.06 -7.58
C ASP A 187 -13.31 23.94 -7.59
N ARG A 188 -13.12 25.24 -7.81
CA ARG A 188 -14.21 26.23 -7.90
C ARG A 188 -15.22 25.92 -9.00
N ARG A 189 -14.89 25.11 -10.02
CA ARG A 189 -15.80 24.75 -11.11
C ARG A 189 -16.92 23.82 -10.66
N VAL A 190 -16.66 22.94 -9.67
CA VAL A 190 -17.65 22.03 -9.10
C VAL A 190 -18.71 22.80 -8.28
N THR A 191 -18.33 23.94 -7.72
CA THR A 191 -19.26 24.79 -6.92
C THR A 191 -20.29 25.52 -7.78
N MET A 192 -20.12 25.61 -9.11
CA MET A 192 -21.07 26.30 -9.99
C MET A 192 -22.22 25.43 -10.51
N THR A 193 -22.15 24.10 -10.33
CA THR A 193 -23.22 23.20 -10.77
C THR A 193 -24.19 22.90 -9.63
N GLY A 194 -25.10 23.83 -9.35
CA GLY A 194 -26.36 23.51 -8.69
C GLY A 194 -26.52 23.75 -7.18
N LEU A 195 -25.48 24.20 -6.46
CA LEU A 195 -25.67 24.61 -5.07
C LEU A 195 -26.07 26.09 -4.97
N LYS A 196 -27.38 26.33 -4.78
CA LYS A 196 -27.91 27.63 -4.36
C LYS A 196 -27.06 28.13 -3.18
N LYS A 197 -26.42 29.29 -3.34
CA LYS A 197 -25.77 30.02 -2.24
C LYS A 197 -26.82 30.31 -1.18
N VAL A 198 -26.92 29.43 -0.17
CA VAL A 198 -27.84 29.69 0.98
C VAL A 198 -27.18 30.82 1.77
N ARG A 199 -27.69 32.01 1.62
CA ARG A 199 -27.40 33.12 2.52
C ARG A 199 -27.87 32.71 3.91
N ARG A 200 -26.99 32.18 4.74
CA ARG A 200 -27.27 32.00 6.16
C ARG A 200 -27.21 33.37 6.82
N ILE A 201 -28.35 33.90 7.18
CA ILE A 201 -28.46 35.02 8.11
C ILE A 201 -28.17 34.45 9.50
N GLY A 202 -26.90 34.45 9.90
CA GLY A 202 -26.46 34.10 11.25
C GLY A 202 -26.02 35.37 11.99
N HIS A 203 -26.32 35.49 13.27
CA HIS A 203 -26.06 36.69 14.07
C HIS A 203 -24.61 36.80 14.60
N THR A 204 -23.67 36.03 14.09
CA THR A 204 -22.24 36.13 14.42
C THR A 204 -21.50 36.88 13.30
N MET A 205 -21.65 38.18 13.31
CA MET A 205 -21.00 39.07 12.36
C MET A 205 -19.90 39.83 13.08
N GLU A 206 -18.62 39.63 12.64
CA GLU A 206 -17.54 40.53 13.06
C GLU A 206 -17.68 41.87 12.34
N PHE A 207 -17.58 42.96 13.12
CA PHE A 207 -17.59 44.30 12.55
C PHE A 207 -16.34 44.47 11.66
N GLU A 208 -16.52 44.86 10.40
CA GLU A 208 -15.44 45.08 9.44
C GLU A 208 -15.15 46.57 9.32
N GLN A 209 -16.13 47.36 8.94
CA GLN A 209 -15.94 48.80 8.73
C GLN A 209 -17.33 49.54 8.73
N ILE A 210 -17.25 50.87 8.80
CA ILE A 210 -18.41 51.74 8.56
C ILE A 210 -18.27 52.25 7.12
N LYS A 211 -19.32 52.05 6.31
CA LYS A 211 -19.40 52.56 4.94
C LYS A 211 -20.64 53.38 4.73
N GLU A 212 -20.69 54.16 3.63
CA GLU A 212 -21.91 54.86 3.20
C GLU A 212 -22.96 53.86 2.81
N TYR A 213 -24.22 54.19 3.14
CA TYR A 213 -25.38 53.40 2.80
C TYR A 213 -25.60 53.39 1.28
N VAL A 214 -25.73 52.22 0.70
CA VAL A 214 -26.11 52.03 -0.70
C VAL A 214 -27.45 51.32 -0.76
N LEU A 215 -28.28 51.70 -1.74
CA LEU A 215 -29.60 51.10 -1.92
C LEU A 215 -29.51 49.57 -2.01
N GLY A 216 -30.10 48.86 -1.02
CA GLY A 216 -29.98 47.41 -0.88
C GLY A 216 -29.22 46.93 0.36
N ASP A 217 -28.57 47.84 1.11
CA ASP A 217 -27.98 47.52 2.41
C ASP A 217 -29.10 47.35 3.46
N ASP A 218 -28.86 46.53 4.50
CA ASP A 218 -29.84 46.28 5.56
C ASP A 218 -29.97 47.52 6.47
N ILE A 219 -31.15 48.08 6.50
CA ILE A 219 -31.50 49.25 7.31
C ILE A 219 -31.22 49.05 8.81
N ARG A 220 -31.20 47.81 9.28
CA ARG A 220 -30.93 47.47 10.69
C ARG A 220 -29.48 47.69 11.07
N THR A 221 -28.57 47.78 10.10
CA THR A 221 -27.13 47.99 10.31
C THR A 221 -26.76 49.47 10.30
N ILE A 222 -27.69 50.40 10.22
CA ILE A 222 -27.43 51.83 10.23
C ILE A 222 -26.76 52.24 11.53
N ASN A 223 -25.61 52.90 11.40
CA ASN A 223 -24.86 53.48 12.52
C ASN A 223 -25.26 54.97 12.70
N TRP A 224 -26.28 55.21 13.52
CA TRP A 224 -26.81 56.58 13.77
C TRP A 224 -25.77 57.53 14.31
N LYS A 225 -24.77 57.04 15.09
CA LYS A 225 -23.68 57.85 15.63
C LYS A 225 -22.68 58.29 14.56
N ALA A 226 -22.39 57.43 13.60
CA ALA A 226 -21.55 57.76 12.45
C ALA A 226 -22.29 58.69 11.48
N THR A 227 -23.56 58.42 11.18
CA THR A 227 -24.47 59.21 10.34
C THR A 227 -24.55 60.67 10.84
N ALA A 228 -24.69 60.90 12.16
CA ALA A 228 -24.75 62.23 12.74
C ALA A 228 -23.47 63.06 12.57
N LYS A 229 -22.32 62.36 12.37
CA LYS A 229 -21.02 63.04 12.17
C LYS A 229 -20.72 63.33 10.70
N HIS A 230 -21.19 62.50 9.78
CA HIS A 230 -20.81 62.53 8.38
C HIS A 230 -21.83 63.15 7.42
N ARG A 231 -23.01 63.54 7.88
CA ARG A 231 -24.13 64.08 7.09
C ARG A 231 -24.78 63.06 6.12
N ASP A 232 -24.14 61.96 5.82
CA ASP A 232 -24.64 60.87 4.96
C ASP A 232 -24.99 59.65 5.80
N LEU A 233 -25.93 58.81 5.32
CA LEU A 233 -26.36 57.58 6.00
C LEU A 233 -25.18 56.59 6.01
N MET A 234 -24.73 56.23 7.20
CA MET A 234 -23.61 55.29 7.40
C MET A 234 -24.14 53.97 7.94
N VAL A 235 -23.60 52.87 7.42
CA VAL A 235 -23.94 51.51 7.85
C VAL A 235 -22.71 50.75 8.35
N ASN A 236 -22.93 49.92 9.38
CA ASN A 236 -21.92 48.97 9.81
C ASN A 236 -21.90 47.82 8.83
N GLN A 237 -20.76 47.58 8.20
CA GLN A 237 -20.50 46.38 7.41
C GLN A 237 -19.93 45.32 8.32
N TYR A 238 -20.53 44.15 8.28
CA TYR A 238 -20.09 42.99 9.04
C TYR A 238 -19.60 41.92 8.08
N GLN A 239 -18.54 41.18 8.49
CA GLN A 239 -18.03 40.05 7.78
C GLN A 239 -18.45 38.76 8.50
N ASP A 240 -18.78 37.71 7.75
CA ASP A 240 -19.08 36.41 8.35
C ASP A 240 -17.81 35.90 9.10
N GLU A 241 -18.03 35.38 10.30
CA GLU A 241 -16.97 34.79 11.11
C GLU A 241 -16.21 33.72 10.32
N LYS A 242 -14.91 33.93 10.14
CA LYS A 242 -14.06 33.11 9.24
C LYS A 242 -13.88 31.68 9.71
N SER A 243 -14.23 31.36 10.94
CA SER A 243 -13.90 30.07 11.56
C SER A 243 -15.09 29.56 12.37
N GLN A 244 -15.73 28.49 11.88
CA GLN A 244 -16.84 27.86 12.58
C GLN A 244 -16.38 26.57 13.29
N PRO A 245 -16.86 26.32 14.54
CA PRO A 245 -16.61 25.05 15.20
C PRO A 245 -17.45 23.94 14.57
N ILE A 246 -16.81 22.93 14.03
CA ILE A 246 -17.44 21.77 13.39
C ILE A 246 -17.07 20.54 14.21
N TYR A 247 -18.06 19.76 14.63
CA TYR A 247 -17.85 18.52 15.36
C TYR A 247 -18.26 17.32 14.54
N SER A 248 -17.31 16.40 14.31
CA SER A 248 -17.62 15.07 13.79
C SER A 248 -18.00 14.14 14.94
N ILE A 249 -19.16 13.50 14.83
CA ILE A 249 -19.67 12.56 15.82
C ILE A 249 -19.65 11.16 15.22
N ILE A 250 -18.88 10.25 15.80
CA ILE A 250 -18.70 8.88 15.30
C ILE A 250 -19.27 7.88 16.31
N ASP A 251 -20.25 7.11 15.87
CA ASP A 251 -20.73 5.94 16.60
C ASP A 251 -19.70 4.80 16.46
N THR A 252 -19.26 4.25 17.59
CA THR A 252 -18.33 3.12 17.67
C THR A 252 -19.01 1.86 18.21
N SER A 253 -20.34 1.83 18.26
CA SER A 253 -21.14 0.73 18.78
C SER A 253 -20.93 -0.56 17.98
N ARG A 254 -21.46 -1.66 18.51
CA ARG A 254 -21.34 -2.98 17.89
C ARG A 254 -21.93 -3.03 16.47
N VAL A 255 -22.98 -2.27 16.20
CA VAL A 255 -23.64 -2.20 14.89
C VAL A 255 -22.67 -1.69 13.81
N MET A 256 -21.83 -0.71 14.15
CA MET A 256 -20.86 -0.14 13.23
C MET A 256 -19.71 -1.10 12.83
N LYS A 257 -19.64 -2.27 13.47
CA LYS A 257 -18.68 -3.33 13.10
C LYS A 257 -19.20 -4.23 11.97
N MET A 258 -20.44 -4.03 11.50
CA MET A 258 -21.01 -4.81 10.40
C MET A 258 -20.20 -4.59 9.12
N PRO A 259 -19.92 -5.69 8.37
CA PRO A 259 -19.24 -5.58 7.07
C PRO A 259 -20.19 -4.96 6.04
N PHE A 260 -19.65 -4.06 5.21
CA PHE A 260 -20.34 -3.43 4.09
C PHE A 260 -19.34 -3.19 2.97
N GLU A 261 -19.59 -3.75 1.78
CA GLU A 261 -18.73 -3.60 0.59
C GLU A 261 -17.22 -3.79 0.84
N GLY A 262 -16.86 -4.80 1.64
CA GLY A 262 -15.47 -5.17 1.92
C GLY A 262 -14.80 -4.42 3.08
N LEU A 263 -15.49 -3.47 3.72
CA LEU A 263 -15.04 -2.76 4.93
C LEU A 263 -16.09 -2.84 6.03
N LYS A 264 -15.75 -2.37 7.23
CA LYS A 264 -16.70 -2.16 8.31
C LYS A 264 -17.35 -0.78 8.16
N LEU A 265 -18.63 -0.62 8.52
CA LEU A 265 -19.31 0.69 8.54
C LEU A 265 -18.50 1.74 9.32
N LEU A 266 -17.86 1.33 10.41
CA LEU A 266 -16.99 2.20 11.20
C LEU A 266 -15.81 2.75 10.37
N ASP A 267 -15.24 1.96 9.46
CA ASP A 267 -14.13 2.41 8.63
C ASP A 267 -14.59 3.48 7.64
N TYR A 268 -15.80 3.35 7.07
CA TYR A 268 -16.40 4.39 6.24
C TYR A 268 -16.65 5.67 7.04
N ALA A 269 -17.23 5.56 8.25
CA ALA A 269 -17.50 6.71 9.11
C ALA A 269 -16.20 7.46 9.48
N ILE A 270 -15.13 6.73 9.79
CA ILE A 270 -13.81 7.33 10.11
C ILE A 270 -13.21 7.98 8.86
N ASN A 271 -13.23 7.31 7.72
CA ASN A 271 -12.67 7.85 6.48
C ASN A 271 -13.39 9.13 6.05
N SER A 272 -14.72 9.14 6.09
CA SER A 272 -15.53 10.33 5.75
C SER A 272 -15.34 11.48 6.74
N SER A 273 -15.29 11.18 8.05
CA SER A 273 -15.03 12.17 9.09
C SER A 273 -13.66 12.82 8.92
N LEU A 274 -12.61 12.03 8.66
CA LEU A 274 -11.27 12.55 8.43
C LEU A 274 -11.17 13.38 7.15
N ALA A 275 -11.80 12.94 6.05
CA ALA A 275 -11.84 13.69 4.80
C ALA A 275 -12.53 15.03 4.99
N PHE A 276 -13.68 15.04 5.64
CA PHE A 276 -14.43 16.25 5.93
C PHE A 276 -13.66 17.21 6.86
N SER A 277 -13.09 16.67 7.94
CA SER A 277 -12.28 17.44 8.89
C SER A 277 -11.09 18.11 8.21
N ASN A 278 -10.40 17.40 7.31
CA ASN A 278 -9.28 17.96 6.56
C ASN A 278 -9.70 19.11 5.63
N ILE A 279 -10.88 18.99 4.98
CA ILE A 279 -11.42 20.06 4.15
C ILE A 279 -11.80 21.29 5.00
N ALA A 280 -12.43 21.07 6.16
CA ALA A 280 -12.82 22.11 7.08
C ALA A 280 -11.61 22.88 7.62
N LEU A 281 -10.58 22.17 8.09
CA LEU A 281 -9.31 22.78 8.54
C LEU A 281 -8.64 23.61 7.44
N LYS A 282 -8.64 23.15 6.19
CA LYS A 282 -8.11 23.93 5.05
C LYS A 282 -8.92 25.18 4.73
N LYS A 283 -10.18 25.21 5.14
CA LYS A 283 -11.03 26.40 5.05
C LYS A 283 -10.93 27.32 6.28
N ASN A 284 -9.98 27.07 7.17
CA ASN A 284 -9.78 27.76 8.43
C ASN A 284 -10.92 27.61 9.44
N ASP A 285 -11.74 26.56 9.32
CA ASP A 285 -12.73 26.18 10.32
C ASP A 285 -12.08 25.40 11.47
N LYS A 286 -12.70 25.43 12.64
CA LYS A 286 -12.25 24.66 13.83
C LYS A 286 -12.93 23.30 13.83
N VAL A 287 -12.12 22.23 13.98
CA VAL A 287 -12.66 20.87 13.95
C VAL A 287 -12.51 20.19 15.30
N GLY A 288 -13.59 19.58 15.77
CA GLY A 288 -13.63 18.72 16.94
C GLY A 288 -14.14 17.32 16.58
N LEU A 289 -13.90 16.36 17.45
CA LEU A 289 -14.30 14.98 17.29
C LEU A 289 -14.91 14.44 18.57
N LEU A 290 -16.04 13.74 18.44
CA LEU A 290 -16.65 12.99 19.52
C LEU A 290 -16.87 11.54 19.07
N THR A 291 -16.42 10.59 19.87
CA THR A 291 -16.71 9.17 19.65
C THR A 291 -17.50 8.63 20.82
N PHE A 292 -18.54 7.86 20.53
CA PHE A 292 -19.43 7.29 21.52
C PHE A 292 -19.83 5.85 21.15
N SER A 293 -20.29 5.12 22.18
CA SER A 293 -21.03 3.87 22.03
C SER A 293 -22.21 3.91 23.02
N ASN A 294 -22.17 3.14 24.08
CA ASN A 294 -23.11 3.29 25.21
C ASN A 294 -22.77 4.49 26.10
N THR A 295 -21.51 4.92 26.04
CA THR A 295 -20.97 6.09 26.74
C THR A 295 -20.06 6.87 25.81
N ILE A 296 -19.79 8.14 26.12
CA ILE A 296 -18.80 8.95 25.40
C ILE A 296 -17.43 8.36 25.69
N GLN A 297 -16.72 7.95 24.64
CA GLN A 297 -15.39 7.34 24.73
C GLN A 297 -14.28 8.37 24.65
N LYS A 298 -14.37 9.27 23.69
CA LYS A 298 -13.40 10.36 23.52
C LYS A 298 -14.11 11.61 23.04
N PHE A 299 -13.65 12.72 23.55
CA PHE A 299 -14.03 14.06 23.11
C PHE A 299 -12.75 14.85 22.84
N LEU A 300 -12.66 15.40 21.63
CA LEU A 300 -11.63 16.34 21.23
C LEU A 300 -12.32 17.68 20.95
N ALA A 301 -11.97 18.70 21.73
CA ALA A 301 -12.52 20.04 21.53
C ALA A 301 -12.08 20.60 20.16
N SER A 302 -12.91 21.45 19.59
CA SER A 302 -12.60 22.06 18.29
C SER A 302 -11.37 22.93 18.37
N SER A 303 -10.43 22.66 17.48
CA SER A 303 -9.18 23.45 17.31
C SER A 303 -8.87 23.62 15.83
N SER A 304 -8.11 24.67 15.52
CA SER A 304 -7.59 24.94 14.17
C SER A 304 -6.21 24.30 13.97
#